data_d3bef8f0c8ce13794a372112c35d2c47
#
_entry.id   d3bef8f0c8ce13794a372112c35d2c47
#
_cell.length_a   1.000
_cell.length_b   1.000
_cell.length_c   1.000
_cell.angle_alpha   90.00
_cell.angle_beta   90.00
_cell.angle_gamma   90.00
#
_symmetry.space_group_name_H-M   'P 1'
#
loop_
_entity.id
_entity.type
_entity.pdbx_description
1 polymer ?
#
loop_
_entity_poly.entity_id
_entity_poly.type
_entity_poly.pdbx_seq_one_letter_code
_entity_poly.pdbx_strand_id
1 'polypeptide(L)'
;MIKFCVRLVQRWLPEPFIFAILLTFVAALVAMPLCHQTPLEVVEHWGGGVWNLLAFAMQMALVLVCGSALAAAPVVKRAIDAMARVPKSAPAAIALVTVVSALCCWLNWGFGLIVGVIFAKAIARQRADVDYRLLIASAYSGFVVWHAGISGSIPLTMATPGDSLAMATNGALTDPVPLAQTILNWHNLVMVLFVIIGITVANTLMHPKQGALTIDPALLKDNDSMATEVSASVTKTPAQRLEQSKLLSWLVALMLVAYLVIHLGLRGAGLDLGGVIMIFLALGLMLHPTPVEYVRAFGKATTGAAGIILQFPFYAGIMGIITGVGVSGISLGGVLADACIRISNPVTYPLLTFLCAAVLNMFVPSGGGHWAVQAPVMFTAGANLAVDPGLTGMAIAWGDAWTNLIQPFWALPALAIARLDAKDIMGYCLIDLLITGVIICAGLLIWAI
;
A
#
# COMPACT_ATOMS: atom_id res chain seq x y z
N MET A 1 -16.11 -11.62 19.92
CA MET A 1 -15.47 -10.37 19.44
C MET A 1 -15.39 -10.34 17.91
N ILE A 2 -14.76 -11.30 17.23
CA ILE A 2 -14.56 -11.37 15.77
C ILE A 2 -15.88 -11.24 14.99
N LYS A 3 -16.91 -12.06 15.29
CA LYS A 3 -18.23 -11.98 14.62
C LYS A 3 -18.93 -10.64 14.77
N PHE A 4 -18.67 -9.90 15.87
CA PHE A 4 -19.20 -8.57 16.09
C PHE A 4 -18.49 -7.53 15.22
N CYS A 5 -17.15 -7.53 15.20
CA CYS A 5 -16.37 -6.62 14.36
C CYS A 5 -16.67 -6.82 12.87
N VAL A 6 -16.74 -8.07 12.40
CA VAL A 6 -17.10 -8.38 11.00
C VAL A 6 -18.51 -7.88 10.66
N ARG A 7 -19.51 -8.11 11.53
CA ARG A 7 -20.88 -7.59 11.30
C ARG A 7 -20.93 -6.06 11.32
N LEU A 8 -20.17 -5.42 12.22
CA LEU A 8 -20.09 -3.96 12.30
C LEU A 8 -19.54 -3.40 10.99
N VAL A 9 -18.41 -3.92 10.52
CA VAL A 9 -17.78 -3.52 9.26
C VAL A 9 -18.71 -3.76 8.07
N GLN A 10 -19.29 -4.97 7.92
CA GLN A 10 -20.19 -5.28 6.81
C GLN A 10 -21.48 -4.47 6.81
N ARG A 11 -21.95 -4.01 7.95
CA ARG A 11 -23.21 -3.27 8.08
C ARG A 11 -23.03 -1.76 7.97
N TRP A 12 -21.87 -1.21 8.36
CA TRP A 12 -21.68 0.22 8.55
C TRP A 12 -20.56 0.82 7.70
N LEU A 13 -19.73 -0.03 7.04
CA LEU A 13 -18.65 0.44 6.20
C LEU A 13 -19.13 0.46 4.73
N PRO A 14 -19.49 1.63 4.17
CA PRO A 14 -19.79 1.77 2.76
C PRO A 14 -18.51 1.65 1.92
N GLU A 15 -18.66 1.65 0.61
CA GLU A 15 -17.52 1.68 -0.31
C GLU A 15 -16.63 2.92 -0.05
N PRO A 16 -15.30 2.80 -0.22
CA PRO A 16 -14.35 3.87 0.05
C PRO A 16 -14.66 5.20 -0.65
N PHE A 17 -15.25 5.16 -1.84
CA PHE A 17 -15.67 6.35 -2.55
C PHE A 17 -16.77 7.13 -1.81
N ILE A 18 -17.71 6.45 -1.18
CA ILE A 18 -18.75 7.09 -0.36
C ILE A 18 -18.13 7.80 0.84
N PHE A 19 -17.06 7.22 1.44
CA PHE A 19 -16.30 7.91 2.48
C PHE A 19 -15.62 9.18 1.99
N ALA A 20 -15.03 9.18 0.80
CA ALA A 20 -14.47 10.40 0.22
C ALA A 20 -15.52 11.52 0.10
N ILE A 21 -16.73 11.16 -0.33
CA ILE A 21 -17.87 12.10 -0.38
C ILE A 21 -18.24 12.59 1.03
N LEU A 22 -18.42 11.68 2.00
CA LEU A 22 -18.79 12.04 3.38
C LEU A 22 -17.71 12.91 4.04
N LEU A 23 -16.44 12.57 3.87
CA LEU A 23 -15.32 13.37 4.38
C LEU A 23 -15.27 14.77 3.76
N THR A 24 -15.61 14.90 2.47
CA THR A 24 -15.73 16.23 1.84
C THR A 24 -16.74 17.11 2.57
N PHE A 25 -17.93 16.55 2.86
CA PHE A 25 -18.95 17.29 3.61
C PHE A 25 -18.55 17.55 5.07
N VAL A 26 -17.91 16.58 5.73
CA VAL A 26 -17.41 16.77 7.10
C VAL A 26 -16.35 17.89 7.12
N ALA A 27 -15.38 17.86 6.23
CA ALA A 27 -14.35 18.91 6.12
C ALA A 27 -15.00 20.29 5.86
N ALA A 28 -15.98 20.35 4.95
CA ALA A 28 -16.71 21.58 4.65
C ALA A 28 -17.47 22.10 5.88
N LEU A 29 -18.26 21.25 6.54
CA LEU A 29 -19.06 21.61 7.72
C LEU A 29 -18.19 22.04 8.91
N VAL A 30 -16.98 21.53 9.03
CA VAL A 30 -16.03 21.89 10.08
C VAL A 30 -15.26 23.16 9.74
N ALA A 31 -14.86 23.34 8.47
CA ALA A 31 -14.14 24.54 8.03
C ALA A 31 -14.98 25.82 8.15
N MET A 32 -16.27 25.76 7.83
CA MET A 32 -17.14 26.93 7.92
C MET A 32 -17.16 27.60 9.30
N PRO A 33 -17.49 26.91 10.41
CA PRO A 33 -17.51 27.55 11.71
C PRO A 33 -16.13 27.77 12.34
N LEU A 34 -15.15 26.84 12.15
CA LEU A 34 -13.85 26.96 12.80
C LEU A 34 -12.93 27.98 12.11
N CYS A 35 -13.07 28.12 10.78
CA CYS A 35 -12.22 29.00 9.99
C CYS A 35 -13.00 30.22 9.45
N HIS A 36 -14.25 30.40 9.86
CA HIS A 36 -15.15 31.47 9.38
C HIS A 36 -15.22 31.56 7.85
N GLN A 37 -15.16 30.41 7.18
CA GLN A 37 -15.24 30.32 5.73
C GLN A 37 -16.72 30.32 5.27
N THR A 38 -16.99 31.02 4.18
CA THR A 38 -18.30 30.98 3.52
C THR A 38 -18.47 29.68 2.74
N PRO A 39 -19.72 29.24 2.45
CA PRO A 39 -19.94 28.09 1.59
C PRO A 39 -19.31 28.22 0.21
N LEU A 40 -19.23 29.43 -0.34
CA LEU A 40 -18.60 29.71 -1.63
C LEU A 40 -17.09 29.47 -1.58
N GLU A 41 -16.39 30.00 -0.58
CA GLU A 41 -14.96 29.78 -0.38
C GLU A 41 -14.63 28.29 -0.22
N VAL A 42 -15.45 27.54 0.53
CA VAL A 42 -15.26 26.07 0.68
C VAL A 42 -15.40 25.36 -0.67
N VAL A 43 -16.37 25.72 -1.50
CA VAL A 43 -16.54 25.13 -2.85
C VAL A 43 -15.39 25.53 -3.77
N GLU A 44 -14.90 26.76 -3.70
CA GLU A 44 -13.74 27.21 -4.46
C GLU A 44 -12.46 26.49 -4.05
N HIS A 45 -12.20 26.32 -2.74
CA HIS A 45 -11.07 25.57 -2.22
C HIS A 45 -11.14 24.10 -2.64
N TRP A 46 -12.32 23.47 -2.53
CA TRP A 46 -12.50 22.08 -2.95
C TRP A 46 -12.28 21.93 -4.46
N GLY A 47 -12.95 22.72 -5.28
CA GLY A 47 -12.87 22.65 -6.74
C GLY A 47 -11.47 22.97 -7.26
N GLY A 48 -10.81 23.99 -6.69
CA GLY A 48 -9.42 24.34 -6.99
C GLY A 48 -8.42 23.25 -6.62
N GLY A 49 -8.75 22.44 -5.59
CA GLY A 49 -7.91 21.32 -5.13
C GLY A 49 -7.99 20.05 -5.99
N VAL A 50 -9.12 19.79 -6.66
CA VAL A 50 -9.46 18.49 -7.29
C VAL A 50 -8.35 17.90 -8.17
N TRP A 51 -7.62 18.72 -8.92
CA TRP A 51 -6.59 18.25 -9.85
C TRP A 51 -5.16 18.35 -9.31
N ASN A 52 -4.95 18.83 -8.10
CA ASN A 52 -3.62 19.04 -7.53
C ASN A 52 -2.80 17.75 -7.36
N LEU A 53 -3.47 16.60 -7.24
CA LEU A 53 -2.83 15.29 -7.08
C LEU A 53 -2.93 14.39 -8.32
N LEU A 54 -3.22 14.93 -9.51
CA LEU A 54 -3.43 14.09 -10.71
C LEU A 54 -2.20 13.27 -11.09
N ALA A 55 -1.02 13.89 -11.11
CA ALA A 55 0.23 13.20 -11.40
C ALA A 55 0.54 12.12 -10.35
N PHE A 56 0.35 12.44 -9.07
CA PHE A 56 0.52 11.51 -7.97
C PHE A 56 -0.46 10.34 -8.04
N ALA A 57 -1.74 10.58 -8.35
CA ALA A 57 -2.73 9.53 -8.54
C ALA A 57 -2.32 8.54 -9.64
N MET A 58 -1.80 9.05 -10.76
CA MET A 58 -1.29 8.21 -11.85
C MET A 58 -0.07 7.39 -11.42
N GLN A 59 0.86 7.99 -10.68
CA GLN A 59 2.03 7.28 -10.14
C GLN A 59 1.60 6.14 -9.20
N MET A 60 0.64 6.37 -8.30
CA MET A 60 0.09 5.33 -7.41
C MET A 60 -0.57 4.19 -8.18
N ALA A 61 -1.35 4.52 -9.22
CA ALA A 61 -1.93 3.51 -10.11
C ALA A 61 -0.84 2.67 -10.79
N LEU A 62 0.24 3.30 -11.27
CA LEU A 62 1.35 2.60 -11.92
C LEU A 62 2.14 1.70 -10.96
N VAL A 63 2.36 2.10 -9.69
CA VAL A 63 2.99 1.22 -8.68
C VAL A 63 2.21 -0.08 -8.53
N LEU A 64 0.88 0.03 -8.38
CA LEU A 64 0.00 -1.13 -8.28
C LEU A 64 0.04 -2.01 -9.52
N VAL A 65 -0.14 -1.38 -10.69
CA VAL A 65 -0.28 -2.10 -11.96
C VAL A 65 1.02 -2.79 -12.37
N CYS A 66 2.17 -2.09 -12.27
CA CYS A 66 3.47 -2.66 -12.59
C CYS A 66 3.83 -3.83 -11.64
N GLY A 67 3.56 -3.67 -10.33
CA GLY A 67 3.78 -4.73 -9.34
C GLY A 67 2.91 -5.96 -9.61
N SER A 68 1.63 -5.76 -9.87
CA SER A 68 0.68 -6.84 -10.16
C SER A 68 0.99 -7.55 -11.49
N ALA A 69 1.39 -6.79 -12.52
CA ALA A 69 1.83 -7.35 -13.79
C ALA A 69 3.10 -8.19 -13.63
N LEU A 70 4.07 -7.73 -12.82
CA LEU A 70 5.27 -8.50 -12.51
C LEU A 70 4.95 -9.82 -11.80
N ALA A 71 4.00 -9.83 -10.85
CA ALA A 71 3.55 -11.02 -10.16
C ALA A 71 2.99 -12.11 -11.12
N ALA A 72 2.45 -11.69 -12.26
CA ALA A 72 1.93 -12.58 -13.29
C ALA A 72 3.03 -13.23 -14.19
N ALA A 73 4.29 -12.77 -14.09
CA ALA A 73 5.37 -13.27 -14.92
C ALA A 73 5.65 -14.77 -14.68
N PRO A 74 5.89 -15.58 -15.74
CA PRO A 74 6.12 -17.02 -15.62
C PRO A 74 7.32 -17.40 -14.76
N VAL A 75 8.35 -16.55 -14.71
CA VAL A 75 9.53 -16.76 -13.86
C VAL A 75 9.14 -16.65 -12.39
N VAL A 76 8.31 -15.66 -12.02
CA VAL A 76 7.81 -15.48 -10.66
C VAL A 76 6.95 -16.67 -10.25
N LYS A 77 6.02 -17.11 -11.11
CA LYS A 77 5.20 -18.31 -10.85
C LYS A 77 6.07 -19.55 -10.61
N ARG A 78 7.09 -19.81 -11.42
CA ARG A 78 8.02 -20.93 -11.22
C ARG A 78 8.80 -20.84 -9.90
N ALA A 79 9.25 -19.66 -9.52
CA ALA A 79 9.91 -19.44 -8.24
C ALA A 79 8.96 -19.75 -7.05
N ILE A 80 7.72 -19.30 -7.14
CA ILE A 80 6.67 -19.59 -6.14
C ILE A 80 6.46 -21.11 -6.01
N ASP A 81 6.31 -21.84 -7.12
CA ASP A 81 6.09 -23.28 -7.12
C ASP A 81 7.30 -24.05 -6.53
N ALA A 82 8.51 -23.58 -6.81
CA ALA A 82 9.74 -24.16 -6.23
C ALA A 82 9.80 -23.92 -4.72
N MET A 83 9.53 -22.71 -4.25
CA MET A 83 9.52 -22.37 -2.82
C MET A 83 8.40 -23.10 -2.06
N ALA A 84 7.25 -23.36 -2.70
CA ALA A 84 6.14 -24.05 -2.07
C ALA A 84 6.45 -25.51 -1.67
N ARG A 85 7.50 -26.10 -2.25
CA ARG A 85 8.00 -27.46 -1.90
C ARG A 85 8.93 -27.51 -0.69
N VAL A 86 9.40 -26.35 -0.22
CA VAL A 86 10.42 -26.27 0.85
C VAL A 86 9.88 -26.66 2.25
N PRO A 87 8.67 -26.22 2.67
CA PRO A 87 8.22 -26.44 4.03
C PRO A 87 7.90 -27.91 4.30
N LYS A 88 8.48 -28.47 5.39
CA LYS A 88 8.30 -29.86 5.79
C LYS A 88 7.18 -30.06 6.83
N SER A 89 6.65 -28.99 7.41
CA SER A 89 5.58 -29.02 8.43
C SER A 89 4.60 -27.85 8.20
N ALA A 90 3.38 -27.97 8.76
CA ALA A 90 2.40 -26.89 8.69
C ALA A 90 2.88 -25.57 9.32
N PRO A 91 3.50 -25.55 10.52
CA PRO A 91 4.09 -24.32 11.08
C PRO A 91 5.16 -23.71 10.18
N ALA A 92 6.03 -24.54 9.58
CA ALA A 92 7.06 -24.04 8.66
C ALA A 92 6.45 -23.44 7.38
N ALA A 93 5.33 -23.97 6.89
CA ALA A 93 4.60 -23.45 5.76
C ALA A 93 4.01 -22.07 6.06
N ILE A 94 3.37 -21.92 7.22
CA ILE A 94 2.81 -20.64 7.68
C ILE A 94 3.91 -19.60 7.87
N ALA A 95 5.00 -19.95 8.55
CA ALA A 95 6.14 -19.07 8.74
C ALA A 95 6.70 -18.58 7.39
N LEU A 96 6.91 -19.51 6.46
CA LEU A 96 7.47 -19.19 5.15
C LEU A 96 6.55 -18.27 4.34
N VAL A 97 5.23 -18.53 4.33
CA VAL A 97 4.26 -17.65 3.65
C VAL A 97 4.26 -16.26 4.25
N THR A 98 4.24 -16.14 5.58
CA THR A 98 4.25 -14.86 6.27
C THR A 98 5.49 -14.04 5.91
N VAL A 99 6.68 -14.64 6.02
CA VAL A 99 7.95 -13.96 5.72
C VAL A 99 8.05 -13.56 4.25
N VAL A 100 7.77 -14.49 3.33
CA VAL A 100 7.85 -14.21 1.89
C VAL A 100 6.86 -13.12 1.48
N SER A 101 5.61 -13.18 1.98
CA SER A 101 4.61 -12.16 1.70
C SER A 101 5.04 -10.81 2.25
N ALA A 102 5.53 -10.74 3.49
CA ALA A 102 6.00 -9.50 4.10
C ALA A 102 7.17 -8.89 3.33
N LEU A 103 8.16 -9.67 2.94
CA LEU A 103 9.30 -9.20 2.14
C LEU A 103 8.85 -8.72 0.76
N CYS A 104 7.95 -9.44 0.10
CA CYS A 104 7.40 -9.01 -1.18
C CYS A 104 6.58 -7.72 -1.06
N CYS A 105 5.78 -7.56 0.00
CA CYS A 105 5.03 -6.33 0.28
C CYS A 105 5.94 -5.16 0.62
N TRP A 106 7.05 -5.41 1.33
CA TRP A 106 8.06 -4.40 1.63
C TRP A 106 8.77 -3.91 0.37
N LEU A 107 9.01 -4.80 -0.62
CA LEU A 107 9.56 -4.41 -1.92
C LEU A 107 8.54 -3.65 -2.78
N ASN A 108 7.35 -4.21 -2.95
CA ASN A 108 6.24 -3.55 -3.66
C ASN A 108 4.91 -4.14 -3.19
N TRP A 109 4.05 -3.27 -2.69
CA TRP A 109 2.78 -3.66 -2.10
C TRP A 109 1.82 -4.35 -3.08
N GLY A 110 1.74 -3.91 -4.34
CA GLY A 110 0.91 -4.54 -5.36
C GLY A 110 1.43 -5.92 -5.78
N PHE A 111 2.76 -6.07 -5.88
CA PHE A 111 3.43 -7.35 -6.12
C PHE A 111 3.22 -8.31 -4.95
N GLY A 112 3.53 -7.85 -3.72
CA GLY A 112 3.50 -8.70 -2.53
C GLY A 112 2.12 -9.22 -2.19
N LEU A 113 1.09 -8.40 -2.29
CA LEU A 113 -0.30 -8.79 -2.02
C LEU A 113 -0.74 -9.94 -2.93
N ILE A 114 -0.40 -9.90 -4.21
CA ILE A 114 -0.76 -10.94 -5.18
C ILE A 114 0.12 -12.18 -5.02
N VAL A 115 1.45 -12.00 -4.94
CA VAL A 115 2.41 -13.10 -4.77
C VAL A 115 2.15 -13.88 -3.49
N GLY A 116 1.89 -13.20 -2.37
CA GLY A 116 1.62 -13.84 -1.08
C GLY A 116 0.46 -14.83 -1.17
N VAL A 117 -0.64 -14.44 -1.79
CA VAL A 117 -1.82 -15.30 -1.92
C VAL A 117 -1.60 -16.45 -2.91
N ILE A 118 -0.94 -16.18 -4.05
CA ILE A 118 -0.59 -17.24 -5.01
C ILE A 118 0.34 -18.26 -4.34
N PHE A 119 1.29 -17.80 -3.54
CA PHE A 119 2.21 -18.66 -2.80
C PHE A 119 1.49 -19.50 -1.73
N ALA A 120 0.57 -18.89 -0.97
CA ALA A 120 -0.28 -19.62 -0.03
C ALA A 120 -1.09 -20.73 -0.74
N LYS A 121 -1.70 -20.44 -1.89
CA LYS A 121 -2.38 -21.46 -2.71
C LYS A 121 -1.44 -22.55 -3.20
N ALA A 122 -0.25 -22.21 -3.65
CA ALA A 122 0.74 -23.20 -4.10
C ALA A 122 1.15 -24.15 -2.97
N ILE A 123 1.31 -23.65 -1.75
CA ILE A 123 1.57 -24.48 -0.56
C ILE A 123 0.36 -25.34 -0.22
N ALA A 124 -0.86 -24.79 -0.22
CA ALA A 124 -2.08 -25.54 0.07
C ALA A 124 -2.32 -26.70 -0.90
N ARG A 125 -1.86 -26.57 -2.16
CA ARG A 125 -1.88 -27.67 -3.14
C ARG A 125 -0.97 -28.84 -2.77
N GLN A 126 0.12 -28.58 -2.05
CA GLN A 126 1.14 -29.57 -1.72
C GLN A 126 0.99 -30.14 -0.32
N ARG A 127 0.25 -29.43 0.55
CA ARG A 127 0.12 -29.75 1.97
C ARG A 127 -1.33 -29.71 2.43
N ALA A 128 -1.90 -30.90 2.63
CA ALA A 128 -3.27 -31.05 3.12
C ALA A 128 -3.40 -30.90 4.66
N ASP A 129 -2.29 -30.74 5.40
CA ASP A 129 -2.26 -30.61 6.85
C ASP A 129 -2.26 -29.15 7.34
N VAL A 130 -2.24 -28.16 6.43
CA VAL A 130 -2.24 -26.73 6.76
C VAL A 130 -3.65 -26.17 6.73
N ASP A 131 -4.02 -25.39 7.75
CA ASP A 131 -5.26 -24.63 7.74
C ASP A 131 -5.22 -23.53 6.66
N TYR A 132 -6.13 -23.66 5.68
CA TYR A 132 -6.12 -22.79 4.50
C TYR A 132 -6.50 -21.36 4.81
N ARG A 133 -7.43 -21.12 5.76
CA ARG A 133 -7.84 -19.78 6.16
C ARG A 133 -6.69 -19.05 6.84
N LEU A 134 -6.01 -19.74 7.76
CA LEU A 134 -4.82 -19.19 8.42
C LEU A 134 -3.68 -18.94 7.43
N LEU A 135 -3.49 -19.83 6.45
CA LEU A 135 -2.46 -19.67 5.42
C LEU A 135 -2.68 -18.41 4.58
N ILE A 136 -3.94 -18.14 4.18
CA ILE A 136 -4.30 -16.91 3.47
C ILE A 136 -4.21 -15.68 4.39
N ALA A 137 -4.63 -15.78 5.65
CA ALA A 137 -4.45 -14.72 6.63
C ALA A 137 -2.97 -14.38 6.81
N SER A 138 -2.11 -15.39 6.88
CA SER A 138 -0.64 -15.24 7.00
C SER A 138 -0.02 -14.57 5.76
N ALA A 139 -0.53 -14.86 4.58
CA ALA A 139 -0.14 -14.16 3.37
C ALA A 139 -0.59 -12.70 3.39
N TYR A 140 -1.81 -12.43 3.86
CA TYR A 140 -2.35 -11.09 3.93
C TYR A 140 -1.70 -10.24 5.04
N SER A 141 -1.37 -10.84 6.19
CA SER A 141 -0.75 -10.12 7.32
C SER A 141 0.62 -9.54 6.95
N GLY A 142 1.35 -10.14 5.98
CA GLY A 142 2.57 -9.56 5.43
C GLY A 142 2.38 -8.18 4.81
N PHE A 143 1.15 -7.80 4.47
CA PHE A 143 0.84 -6.48 3.95
C PHE A 143 1.09 -5.35 4.98
N VAL A 144 1.13 -5.63 6.28
CA VAL A 144 1.34 -4.61 7.32
C VAL A 144 2.63 -3.80 7.19
N VAL A 145 3.66 -4.32 6.52
CA VAL A 145 4.94 -3.62 6.32
C VAL A 145 5.05 -2.84 5.01
N TRP A 146 4.00 -2.83 4.18
CA TRP A 146 4.08 -2.27 2.84
C TRP A 146 4.44 -0.79 2.80
N HIS A 147 3.87 0.01 3.71
CA HIS A 147 4.05 1.46 3.73
C HIS A 147 5.39 1.88 4.36
N ALA A 148 6.00 0.98 5.13
CA ALA A 148 7.37 1.10 5.62
C ALA A 148 8.42 0.54 4.66
N GLY A 149 8.00 0.16 3.44
CA GLY A 149 8.83 -0.46 2.40
C GLY A 149 9.10 0.43 1.21
N ILE A 150 9.85 -0.12 0.25
CA ILE A 150 10.40 0.58 -0.93
C ILE A 150 9.33 1.16 -1.86
N SER A 151 8.10 0.67 -1.80
CA SER A 151 6.96 1.22 -2.54
C SER A 151 5.95 1.96 -1.66
N GLY A 152 6.34 2.32 -0.44
CA GLY A 152 5.51 3.10 0.46
C GLY A 152 5.18 4.46 -0.13
N SER A 153 3.88 4.78 -0.25
CA SER A 153 3.45 6.00 -0.95
C SER A 153 3.91 7.26 -0.23
N ILE A 154 3.74 7.35 1.09
CA ILE A 154 4.11 8.52 1.89
C ILE A 154 5.62 8.77 1.86
N PRO A 155 6.50 7.83 2.24
CA PRO A 155 7.94 8.10 2.26
C PRO A 155 8.51 8.36 0.86
N LEU A 156 7.96 7.73 -0.20
CA LEU A 156 8.40 8.02 -1.57
C LEU A 156 7.92 9.40 -2.04
N THR A 157 6.72 9.83 -1.65
CA THR A 157 6.25 11.19 -1.93
C THR A 157 7.13 12.23 -1.25
N MET A 158 7.52 11.98 0.00
CA MET A 158 8.46 12.84 0.73
C MET A 158 9.83 12.90 0.07
N ALA A 159 10.27 11.81 -0.57
CA ALA A 159 11.55 11.76 -1.27
C ALA A 159 11.49 12.32 -2.71
N THR A 160 10.30 12.59 -3.24
CA THR A 160 10.12 13.06 -4.62
C THR A 160 10.21 14.59 -4.68
N PRO A 161 11.17 15.16 -5.44
CA PRO A 161 11.27 16.61 -5.61
C PRO A 161 10.04 17.19 -6.34
N GLY A 162 9.65 18.41 -5.97
CA GLY A 162 8.62 19.16 -6.69
C GLY A 162 7.70 19.98 -5.78
N ASP A 163 6.96 20.90 -6.37
CA ASP A 163 6.07 21.83 -5.66
C ASP A 163 4.91 21.10 -4.94
N SER A 164 4.58 19.89 -5.38
CA SER A 164 3.54 19.06 -4.77
C SER A 164 3.83 18.71 -3.30
N LEU A 165 5.10 18.63 -2.90
CA LEU A 165 5.49 18.34 -1.52
C LEU A 165 5.13 19.51 -0.60
N ALA A 166 5.56 20.72 -0.96
CA ALA A 166 5.25 21.94 -0.22
C ALA A 166 3.73 22.19 -0.16
N MET A 167 3.03 21.98 -1.28
CA MET A 167 1.57 22.12 -1.36
C MET A 167 0.86 21.13 -0.42
N ALA A 168 1.25 19.85 -0.44
CA ALA A 168 0.62 18.81 0.38
C ALA A 168 0.91 18.96 1.87
N THR A 169 2.02 19.61 2.26
CA THR A 169 2.42 19.81 3.65
C THR A 169 2.15 21.22 4.17
N ASN A 170 1.37 22.02 3.43
CA ASN A 170 1.07 23.41 3.76
C ASN A 170 2.33 24.26 3.98
N GLY A 171 3.36 24.01 3.17
CA GLY A 171 4.66 24.70 3.22
C GLY A 171 5.62 24.19 4.29
N ALA A 172 5.24 23.22 5.11
CA ALA A 172 6.11 22.69 6.16
C ALA A 172 7.32 21.90 5.62
N LEU A 173 7.21 21.31 4.42
CA LEU A 173 8.31 20.65 3.71
C LEU A 173 8.49 21.31 2.34
N THR A 174 9.64 21.92 2.11
CA THR A 174 10.05 22.49 0.82
C THR A 174 11.07 21.61 0.11
N ASP A 175 11.89 20.90 0.86
CA ASP A 175 12.92 20.02 0.37
C ASP A 175 12.56 18.54 0.53
N PRO A 176 12.96 17.67 -0.41
CA PRO A 176 12.72 16.24 -0.32
C PRO A 176 13.40 15.62 0.90
N VAL A 177 12.69 14.72 1.59
CA VAL A 177 13.23 13.94 2.70
C VAL A 177 13.84 12.65 2.15
N PRO A 178 15.17 12.44 2.30
CA PRO A 178 15.85 11.26 1.77
C PRO A 178 15.31 9.96 2.37
N LEU A 179 15.32 8.86 1.60
CA LEU A 179 14.90 7.53 2.09
C LEU A 179 15.71 7.05 3.29
N ALA A 180 16.95 7.53 3.45
CA ALA A 180 17.77 7.25 4.63
C ALA A 180 17.17 7.79 5.94
N GLN A 181 16.30 8.78 5.85
CA GLN A 181 15.57 9.34 7.01
C GLN A 181 14.19 8.71 7.21
N THR A 182 13.72 7.88 6.28
CA THR A 182 12.40 7.24 6.29
C THR A 182 12.52 5.72 6.19
N ILE A 183 12.35 5.16 5.00
CA ILE A 183 12.32 3.70 4.75
C ILE A 183 13.61 3.01 5.20
N LEU A 184 14.75 3.60 4.86
CA LEU A 184 16.08 3.04 5.16
C LEU A 184 16.65 3.53 6.49
N ASN A 185 15.91 4.29 7.27
CA ASN A 185 16.29 4.64 8.63
C ASN A 185 16.37 3.36 9.48
N TRP A 186 17.42 3.24 10.29
CA TRP A 186 17.67 2.04 11.07
C TRP A 186 16.53 1.70 12.05
N HIS A 187 15.87 2.71 12.64
CA HIS A 187 14.71 2.49 13.51
C HIS A 187 13.57 1.84 12.73
N ASN A 188 13.27 2.33 11.50
CA ASN A 188 12.26 1.74 10.66
C ASN A 188 12.61 0.29 10.27
N LEU A 189 13.86 0.03 9.88
CA LEU A 189 14.28 -1.32 9.50
C LEU A 189 14.18 -2.31 10.68
N VAL A 190 14.52 -1.85 11.88
CA VAL A 190 14.38 -2.66 13.11
C VAL A 190 12.90 -2.89 13.42
N MET A 191 12.03 -1.86 13.30
CA MET A 191 10.59 -2.03 13.47
C MET A 191 10.01 -3.03 12.46
N VAL A 192 10.36 -2.92 11.17
CA VAL A 192 9.96 -3.87 10.13
C VAL A 192 10.37 -5.29 10.50
N LEU A 193 11.62 -5.49 10.94
CA LEU A 193 12.12 -6.79 11.36
C LEU A 193 11.30 -7.37 12.52
N PHE A 194 11.06 -6.59 13.58
CA PHE A 194 10.27 -7.04 14.72
C PHE A 194 8.80 -7.29 14.38
N VAL A 195 8.21 -6.49 13.50
CA VAL A 195 6.86 -6.71 13.00
C VAL A 195 6.78 -8.03 12.23
N ILE A 196 7.72 -8.30 11.31
CA ILE A 196 7.77 -9.56 10.55
C ILE A 196 7.95 -10.76 11.50
N ILE A 197 8.84 -10.66 12.47
CA ILE A 197 9.03 -11.73 13.48
C ILE A 197 7.73 -11.91 14.29
N GLY A 198 7.13 -10.83 14.76
CA GLY A 198 5.90 -10.85 15.56
C GLY A 198 4.74 -11.53 14.84
N ILE A 199 4.43 -11.13 13.61
CA ILE A 199 3.36 -11.78 12.83
C ILE A 199 3.71 -13.21 12.44
N THR A 200 4.99 -13.52 12.19
CA THR A 200 5.40 -14.90 11.87
C THR A 200 5.21 -15.83 13.05
N VAL A 201 5.62 -15.41 14.24
CA VAL A 201 5.41 -16.17 15.49
C VAL A 201 3.92 -16.30 15.79
N ALA A 202 3.17 -15.21 15.72
CA ALA A 202 1.72 -15.22 15.98
C ALA A 202 0.98 -16.19 15.04
N ASN A 203 1.18 -16.06 13.74
CA ASN A 203 0.54 -16.90 12.73
C ASN A 203 0.91 -18.38 12.92
N THR A 204 2.18 -18.68 13.22
CA THR A 204 2.63 -20.05 13.47
C THR A 204 1.96 -20.65 14.70
N LEU A 205 1.81 -19.87 15.79
CA LEU A 205 1.16 -20.30 17.02
C LEU A 205 -0.36 -20.44 16.89
N MET A 206 -1.00 -19.71 15.97
CA MET A 206 -2.44 -19.79 15.71
C MET A 206 -2.85 -21.04 14.94
N HIS A 207 -1.91 -21.85 14.42
CA HIS A 207 -2.26 -23.07 13.69
C HIS A 207 -2.95 -24.09 14.61
N PRO A 208 -4.17 -24.56 14.24
CA PRO A 208 -4.89 -25.51 15.06
C PRO A 208 -4.17 -26.87 15.08
N LYS A 209 -4.02 -27.44 16.27
CA LYS A 209 -3.39 -28.77 16.45
C LYS A 209 -4.27 -29.91 15.90
N GLN A 210 -5.57 -29.70 15.81
CA GLN A 210 -6.56 -30.64 15.28
C GLN A 210 -7.66 -29.87 14.55
N GLY A 211 -8.26 -30.47 13.49
CA GLY A 211 -9.38 -29.87 12.77
C GLY A 211 -8.99 -28.72 11.84
N ALA A 212 -7.78 -28.73 11.29
CA ALA A 212 -7.37 -27.80 10.26
C ALA A 212 -8.33 -27.86 9.06
N LEU A 213 -8.82 -26.71 8.61
CA LEU A 213 -9.69 -26.61 7.43
C LEU A 213 -8.81 -26.62 6.18
N THR A 214 -8.82 -27.74 5.50
CA THR A 214 -8.09 -27.91 4.24
C THR A 214 -8.82 -27.22 3.09
N ILE A 215 -8.07 -26.87 2.06
CA ILE A 215 -8.65 -26.28 0.85
C ILE A 215 -9.51 -27.31 0.13
N ASP A 216 -10.70 -26.89 -0.33
CA ASP A 216 -11.51 -27.72 -1.23
C ASP A 216 -10.72 -27.95 -2.54
N PRO A 217 -10.54 -29.24 -2.97
CA PRO A 217 -9.89 -29.56 -4.23
C PRO A 217 -10.50 -28.85 -5.45
N ALA A 218 -11.80 -28.52 -5.41
CA ALA A 218 -12.45 -27.74 -6.47
C ALA A 218 -11.93 -26.31 -6.57
N LEU A 219 -11.48 -25.72 -5.45
CA LEU A 219 -10.89 -24.37 -5.40
C LEU A 219 -9.42 -24.34 -5.88
N LEU A 220 -8.79 -25.51 -5.97
CA LEU A 220 -7.42 -25.67 -6.47
C LEU A 220 -7.33 -25.67 -8.00
N LYS A 221 -8.42 -25.97 -8.69
CA LYS A 221 -8.46 -25.90 -10.15
C LYS A 221 -8.41 -24.44 -10.56
N ASP A 222 -7.26 -23.99 -11.04
CA ASP A 222 -7.16 -22.68 -11.66
C ASP A 222 -7.97 -22.67 -12.95
N ASN A 223 -8.86 -21.71 -13.09
CA ASN A 223 -9.48 -21.38 -14.39
C ASN A 223 -8.44 -20.67 -15.32
N ASP A 224 -7.16 -20.90 -15.13
CA ASP A 224 -6.08 -20.44 -16.04
C ASP A 224 -6.11 -21.16 -17.40
N SER A 225 -7.07 -22.07 -17.63
CA SER A 225 -7.31 -22.72 -18.94
C SER A 225 -8.00 -21.81 -19.98
N MET A 226 -8.12 -20.51 -19.75
CA MET A 226 -8.25 -19.54 -20.83
C MET A 226 -6.87 -19.08 -21.37
N ALA A 227 -5.87 -19.95 -21.38
CA ALA A 227 -4.87 -19.91 -22.40
C ALA A 227 -5.59 -20.22 -23.71
N THR A 228 -5.99 -19.18 -24.41
CA THR A 228 -6.47 -19.29 -25.78
C THR A 228 -5.44 -20.14 -26.51
N GLU A 229 -5.84 -21.35 -26.89
CA GLU A 229 -5.08 -22.15 -27.85
C GLU A 229 -4.83 -21.26 -29.06
N VAL A 230 -3.65 -20.67 -29.11
CA VAL A 230 -3.16 -20.04 -30.33
C VAL A 230 -2.98 -21.20 -31.28
N SER A 231 -3.97 -21.39 -32.11
CA SER A 231 -3.97 -22.34 -33.23
C SER A 231 -2.62 -22.30 -33.92
N ALA A 232 -1.87 -23.36 -33.77
CA ALA A 232 -0.51 -23.48 -34.28
C ALA A 232 -0.55 -23.80 -35.77
N SER A 233 -0.92 -22.85 -36.64
CA SER A 233 -0.62 -22.94 -38.08
C SER A 233 -1.11 -21.76 -38.93
N VAL A 234 -0.73 -20.55 -38.56
CA VAL A 234 -0.86 -19.41 -39.48
C VAL A 234 0.50 -18.74 -39.53
N THR A 235 1.02 -18.51 -40.75
CA THR A 235 2.22 -17.70 -40.97
C THR A 235 2.06 -16.36 -40.29
N LYS A 236 2.89 -16.13 -39.24
CA LYS A 236 2.80 -14.90 -38.42
C LYS A 236 2.95 -13.68 -39.33
N THR A 237 2.00 -12.75 -39.22
CA THR A 237 2.10 -11.46 -39.90
C THR A 237 3.28 -10.66 -39.36
N PRO A 238 3.80 -9.66 -40.09
CA PRO A 238 4.86 -8.78 -39.60
C PRO A 238 4.51 -8.13 -38.26
N ALA A 239 3.26 -7.71 -38.04
CA ALA A 239 2.76 -7.15 -36.78
C ALA A 239 2.89 -8.18 -35.63
N GLN A 240 2.43 -9.42 -35.84
CA GLN A 240 2.56 -10.50 -34.85
C GLN A 240 4.00 -10.86 -34.51
N ARG A 241 4.94 -10.72 -35.47
CA ARG A 241 6.39 -10.93 -35.21
C ARG A 241 6.92 -9.82 -34.28
N LEU A 242 6.52 -8.56 -34.47
CA LEU A 242 6.88 -7.45 -33.59
C LEU A 242 6.28 -7.61 -32.22
N GLU A 243 4.99 -7.92 -32.11
CA GLU A 243 4.26 -8.15 -30.84
C GLU A 243 4.87 -9.28 -30.00
N GLN A 244 5.50 -10.26 -30.65
CA GLN A 244 6.15 -11.40 -29.99
C GLN A 244 7.67 -11.26 -29.88
N SER A 245 8.23 -10.11 -30.25
CA SER A 245 9.67 -9.88 -30.26
C SER A 245 10.19 -9.60 -28.85
N LYS A 246 10.88 -10.55 -28.24
CA LYS A 246 11.62 -10.35 -26.98
C LYS A 246 12.64 -9.22 -27.07
N LEU A 247 13.26 -9.05 -28.24
CA LEU A 247 14.26 -8.02 -28.44
C LEU A 247 13.74 -6.62 -28.16
N LEU A 248 12.50 -6.31 -28.57
CA LEU A 248 11.87 -5.01 -28.32
C LEU A 248 11.67 -4.76 -26.83
N SER A 249 11.15 -5.77 -26.09
CA SER A 249 11.01 -5.65 -24.62
C SER A 249 12.34 -5.40 -23.93
N TRP A 250 13.38 -6.16 -24.33
CA TRP A 250 14.71 -6.04 -23.73
C TRP A 250 15.38 -4.72 -24.05
N LEU A 251 15.24 -4.20 -25.27
CA LEU A 251 15.81 -2.90 -25.64
C LEU A 251 15.23 -1.78 -24.79
N VAL A 252 13.91 -1.73 -24.65
CA VAL A 252 13.24 -0.71 -23.81
C VAL A 252 13.59 -0.91 -22.33
N ALA A 253 13.58 -2.14 -21.83
CA ALA A 253 13.95 -2.42 -20.45
C ALA A 253 15.39 -2.02 -20.14
N LEU A 254 16.35 -2.28 -21.06
CA LEU A 254 17.73 -1.86 -20.91
C LEU A 254 17.88 -0.33 -20.94
N MET A 255 17.10 0.38 -21.74
CA MET A 255 17.07 1.86 -21.71
C MET A 255 16.61 2.37 -20.35
N LEU A 256 15.54 1.77 -19.75
CA LEU A 256 15.08 2.12 -18.42
C LEU A 256 16.14 1.84 -17.35
N VAL A 257 16.79 0.67 -17.40
CA VAL A 257 17.88 0.30 -16.49
C VAL A 257 19.08 1.25 -16.65
N ALA A 258 19.49 1.56 -17.88
CA ALA A 258 20.58 2.51 -18.14
C ALA A 258 20.26 3.90 -17.56
N TYR A 259 19.04 4.38 -17.76
CA TYR A 259 18.60 5.65 -17.15
C TYR A 259 18.70 5.60 -15.62
N LEU A 260 18.21 4.53 -14.99
CA LEU A 260 18.27 4.35 -13.53
C LEU A 260 19.72 4.32 -13.04
N VAL A 261 20.62 3.60 -13.73
CA VAL A 261 22.05 3.56 -13.39
C VAL A 261 22.69 4.95 -13.49
N ILE A 262 22.39 5.70 -14.53
CA ILE A 262 22.87 7.07 -14.70
C ILE A 262 22.29 7.97 -13.60
N HIS A 263 21.00 7.91 -13.35
CA HIS A 263 20.31 8.80 -12.43
C HIS A 263 20.70 8.54 -10.97
N LEU A 264 20.61 7.27 -10.53
CA LEU A 264 20.90 6.89 -9.15
C LEU A 264 22.40 6.74 -8.88
N GLY A 265 23.15 6.12 -9.83
CA GLY A 265 24.55 5.80 -9.62
C GLY A 265 25.49 6.95 -10.00
N LEU A 266 25.39 7.50 -11.21
CA LEU A 266 26.35 8.52 -11.69
C LEU A 266 25.98 9.93 -11.21
N ARG A 267 24.70 10.27 -11.12
CA ARG A 267 24.23 11.59 -10.65
C ARG A 267 23.97 11.64 -9.15
N GLY A 268 24.00 10.49 -8.46
CA GLY A 268 23.77 10.42 -7.02
C GLY A 268 22.35 10.84 -6.59
N ALA A 269 21.36 10.81 -7.51
CA ALA A 269 19.99 11.13 -7.18
C ALA A 269 19.41 10.07 -6.24
N GLY A 270 18.56 10.49 -5.31
CA GLY A 270 17.82 9.56 -4.46
C GLY A 270 16.82 8.71 -5.25
N LEU A 271 16.48 7.52 -4.73
CA LEU A 271 15.38 6.74 -5.26
C LEU A 271 14.06 7.41 -4.86
N ASP A 272 13.26 7.74 -5.85
CA ASP A 272 11.95 8.35 -5.72
C ASP A 272 10.83 7.44 -6.26
N LEU A 273 9.60 7.92 -6.24
CA LEU A 273 8.43 7.20 -6.72
C LEU A 273 8.54 6.82 -8.21
N GLY A 274 9.06 7.73 -9.04
CA GLY A 274 9.28 7.49 -10.46
C GLY A 274 10.31 6.39 -10.71
N GLY A 275 11.41 6.40 -9.96
CA GLY A 275 12.45 5.38 -10.01
C GLY A 275 11.93 3.99 -9.65
N VAL A 276 11.11 3.88 -8.59
CA VAL A 276 10.47 2.60 -8.22
C VAL A 276 9.56 2.08 -9.32
N ILE A 277 8.72 2.94 -9.90
CA ILE A 277 7.84 2.54 -11.03
C ILE A 277 8.68 2.04 -12.20
N MET A 278 9.75 2.74 -12.56
CA MET A 278 10.65 2.33 -13.67
C MET A 278 11.33 0.99 -13.40
N ILE A 279 11.75 0.71 -12.16
CA ILE A 279 12.32 -0.60 -11.78
C ILE A 279 11.30 -1.72 -12.06
N PHE A 280 10.08 -1.58 -11.56
CA PHE A 280 9.05 -2.61 -11.74
C PHE A 280 8.58 -2.74 -13.19
N LEU A 281 8.54 -1.65 -13.95
CA LEU A 281 8.26 -1.64 -15.38
C LEU A 281 9.35 -2.39 -16.17
N ALA A 282 10.61 -2.09 -15.90
CA ALA A 282 11.73 -2.76 -16.54
C ALA A 282 11.75 -4.27 -16.24
N LEU A 283 11.59 -4.65 -14.97
CA LEU A 283 11.51 -6.05 -14.54
C LEU A 283 10.30 -6.75 -15.20
N GLY A 284 9.16 -6.09 -15.27
CA GLY A 284 7.96 -6.61 -15.93
C GLY A 284 8.22 -6.92 -17.42
N LEU A 285 8.83 -6.00 -18.14
CA LEU A 285 9.20 -6.18 -19.55
C LEU A 285 10.23 -7.30 -19.75
N MET A 286 11.21 -7.44 -18.86
CA MET A 286 12.26 -8.45 -18.96
C MET A 286 11.78 -9.86 -18.64
N LEU A 287 10.89 -10.01 -17.66
CA LEU A 287 10.47 -11.29 -17.10
C LEU A 287 9.23 -11.88 -17.80
N HIS A 288 8.54 -11.11 -18.64
CA HIS A 288 7.51 -11.65 -19.53
C HIS A 288 8.12 -12.19 -20.83
N PRO A 289 7.56 -13.28 -21.39
CA PRO A 289 8.10 -13.90 -22.60
C PRO A 289 8.06 -12.98 -23.83
N THR A 290 7.03 -12.15 -23.95
CA THR A 290 6.81 -11.26 -25.10
C THR A 290 6.17 -9.94 -24.68
N PRO A 291 6.31 -8.85 -25.48
CA PRO A 291 5.61 -7.58 -25.21
C PRO A 291 4.10 -7.75 -25.08
N VAL A 292 3.48 -8.56 -25.94
CA VAL A 292 2.01 -8.74 -25.93
C VAL A 292 1.54 -9.45 -24.66
N GLU A 293 2.32 -10.38 -24.11
CA GLU A 293 1.99 -11.01 -22.83
C GLU A 293 2.10 -10.02 -21.66
N TYR A 294 3.10 -9.15 -21.68
CA TYR A 294 3.22 -8.07 -20.70
C TYR A 294 2.03 -7.10 -20.78
N VAL A 295 1.65 -6.67 -22.00
CA VAL A 295 0.49 -5.80 -22.23
C VAL A 295 -0.81 -6.44 -21.70
N ARG A 296 -0.99 -7.75 -21.91
CA ARG A 296 -2.17 -8.47 -21.36
C ARG A 296 -2.15 -8.52 -19.83
N ALA A 297 -1.00 -8.81 -19.23
CA ALA A 297 -0.84 -8.83 -17.78
C ALA A 297 -1.08 -7.43 -17.17
N PHE A 298 -0.52 -6.40 -17.81
CA PHE A 298 -0.69 -5.00 -17.43
C PHE A 298 -2.16 -4.56 -17.54
N GLY A 299 -2.82 -4.85 -18.67
CA GLY A 299 -4.24 -4.55 -18.87
C GLY A 299 -5.15 -5.22 -17.83
N LYS A 300 -4.87 -6.48 -17.47
CA LYS A 300 -5.59 -7.18 -16.40
C LYS A 300 -5.34 -6.51 -15.04
N ALA A 301 -4.11 -6.09 -14.75
CA ALA A 301 -3.76 -5.43 -13.50
C ALA A 301 -4.39 -4.04 -13.37
N THR A 302 -4.61 -3.33 -14.48
CA THR A 302 -5.17 -1.97 -14.52
C THR A 302 -6.59 -1.90 -13.93
N THR A 303 -7.37 -2.97 -13.99
CA THR A 303 -8.70 -3.02 -13.37
C THR A 303 -8.63 -2.78 -11.85
N GLY A 304 -7.53 -3.15 -11.19
CA GLY A 304 -7.31 -2.88 -9.78
C GLY A 304 -7.05 -1.40 -9.44
N ALA A 305 -6.69 -0.58 -10.43
CA ALA A 305 -6.40 0.84 -10.21
C ALA A 305 -7.64 1.76 -10.30
N ALA A 306 -8.81 1.24 -10.68
CA ALA A 306 -10.02 2.04 -10.89
C ALA A 306 -10.39 2.86 -9.65
N GLY A 307 -10.30 2.28 -8.45
CA GLY A 307 -10.56 2.98 -7.18
C GLY A 307 -9.61 4.16 -6.96
N ILE A 308 -8.33 4.00 -7.26
CA ILE A 308 -7.33 5.06 -7.16
C ILE A 308 -7.71 6.23 -8.08
N ILE A 309 -7.95 5.94 -9.35
CA ILE A 309 -8.26 6.96 -10.36
C ILE A 309 -9.52 7.75 -9.99
N LEU A 310 -10.55 7.08 -9.47
CA LEU A 310 -11.82 7.73 -9.10
C LEU A 310 -11.70 8.56 -7.81
N GLN A 311 -11.01 8.06 -6.80
CA GLN A 311 -11.08 8.64 -5.44
C GLN A 311 -10.09 9.78 -5.22
N PHE A 312 -8.93 9.76 -5.87
CA PHE A 312 -7.89 10.75 -5.65
C PHE A 312 -8.30 12.21 -5.93
N PRO A 313 -9.07 12.52 -6.98
CA PRO A 313 -9.59 13.88 -7.16
C PRO A 313 -10.40 14.39 -5.96
N PHE A 314 -11.19 13.52 -5.32
CA PHE A 314 -11.96 13.88 -4.13
C PHE A 314 -11.07 14.11 -2.90
N TYR A 315 -10.06 13.25 -2.69
CA TYR A 315 -9.07 13.48 -1.62
C TYR A 315 -8.27 14.76 -1.84
N ALA A 316 -7.91 15.07 -3.09
CA ALA A 316 -7.26 16.32 -3.44
C ALA A 316 -8.17 17.55 -3.20
N GLY A 317 -9.47 17.43 -3.46
CA GLY A 317 -10.46 18.43 -3.08
C GLY A 317 -10.57 18.63 -1.57
N ILE A 318 -10.59 17.54 -0.78
CA ILE A 318 -10.54 17.61 0.69
C ILE A 318 -9.27 18.30 1.16
N MET A 319 -8.12 17.98 0.59
CA MET A 319 -6.85 18.68 0.86
C MET A 319 -7.00 20.19 0.58
N GLY A 320 -7.66 20.57 -0.52
CA GLY A 320 -7.95 21.95 -0.84
C GLY A 320 -8.75 22.67 0.25
N ILE A 321 -9.78 22.03 0.82
CA ILE A 321 -10.54 22.57 1.97
C ILE A 321 -9.64 22.71 3.21
N ILE A 322 -8.82 21.69 3.51
CA ILE A 322 -7.97 21.67 4.70
C ILE A 322 -6.90 22.76 4.65
N THR A 323 -6.29 22.98 3.47
CA THR A 323 -5.21 23.96 3.29
C THR A 323 -5.72 25.35 2.88
N GLY A 324 -6.96 25.42 2.38
CA GLY A 324 -7.56 26.68 1.91
C GLY A 324 -7.71 27.71 3.04
N VAL A 325 -7.35 28.94 2.70
CA VAL A 325 -7.41 30.10 3.62
C VAL A 325 -8.48 31.04 3.10
N GLY A 326 -9.54 31.22 3.87
CA GLY A 326 -10.57 32.20 3.56
C GLY A 326 -10.20 33.63 3.97
N VAL A 327 -11.17 34.55 3.89
CA VAL A 327 -10.99 35.96 4.31
C VAL A 327 -10.51 36.11 5.74
N SER A 328 -10.80 35.14 6.62
CA SER A 328 -10.33 35.10 8.01
C SER A 328 -8.81 34.97 8.19
N GLY A 329 -8.07 34.54 7.15
CA GLY A 329 -6.66 34.21 7.24
C GLY A 329 -6.37 32.88 7.96
N ILE A 330 -7.41 32.07 8.28
CA ILE A 330 -7.30 30.82 9.04
C ILE A 330 -7.61 29.63 8.13
N SER A 331 -6.75 28.61 8.14
CA SER A 331 -7.01 27.32 7.48
C SER A 331 -7.42 26.26 8.49
N LEU A 332 -8.25 25.28 8.04
CA LEU A 332 -8.65 24.15 8.87
C LEU A 332 -7.42 23.33 9.31
N GLY A 333 -6.44 23.15 8.41
CA GLY A 333 -5.20 22.47 8.73
C GLY A 333 -4.43 23.13 9.89
N GLY A 334 -4.36 24.47 9.91
CA GLY A 334 -3.75 25.22 11.00
C GLY A 334 -4.46 25.01 12.34
N VAL A 335 -5.80 25.12 12.37
CA VAL A 335 -6.60 24.87 13.59
C VAL A 335 -6.40 23.46 14.16
N LEU A 336 -6.39 22.46 13.28
CA LEU A 336 -6.16 21.07 13.69
C LEU A 336 -4.71 20.84 14.15
N ALA A 337 -3.73 21.47 13.49
CA ALA A 337 -2.33 21.41 13.91
C ALA A 337 -2.12 22.00 15.31
N ASP A 338 -2.72 23.17 15.59
CA ASP A 338 -2.68 23.79 16.92
C ASP A 338 -3.30 22.89 18.00
N ALA A 339 -4.40 22.21 17.69
CA ALA A 339 -5.00 21.25 18.60
C ALA A 339 -4.04 20.06 18.90
N CYS A 340 -3.36 19.52 17.87
CA CYS A 340 -2.36 18.46 18.05
C CYS A 340 -1.18 18.93 18.92
N ILE A 341 -0.68 20.15 18.72
CA ILE A 341 0.43 20.72 19.51
C ILE A 341 0.05 20.83 20.99
N ARG A 342 -1.20 21.24 21.31
CA ARG A 342 -1.66 21.41 22.68
C ARG A 342 -1.75 20.11 23.50
N ILE A 343 -1.97 18.96 22.84
CA ILE A 343 -2.19 17.67 23.50
C ILE A 343 -1.00 16.72 23.44
N SER A 344 0.12 17.15 22.82
CA SER A 344 1.31 16.32 22.64
C SER A 344 2.60 17.09 22.95
N ASN A 345 3.70 16.37 23.01
CA ASN A 345 5.06 16.86 23.10
C ASN A 345 5.92 16.16 22.05
N PRO A 346 7.18 16.55 21.81
CA PRO A 346 8.02 15.95 20.75
C PRO A 346 8.12 14.42 20.83
N VAL A 347 8.12 13.84 22.03
CA VAL A 347 8.23 12.38 22.21
C VAL A 347 6.90 11.64 21.95
N THR A 348 5.78 12.20 22.40
CA THR A 348 4.45 11.56 22.26
C THR A 348 3.78 11.88 20.93
N TYR A 349 4.25 12.89 20.22
CA TYR A 349 3.67 13.35 18.96
C TYR A 349 3.66 12.28 17.85
N PRO A 350 4.74 11.50 17.61
CA PRO A 350 4.70 10.43 16.62
C PRO A 350 3.65 9.37 16.93
N LEU A 351 3.44 9.06 18.21
CA LEU A 351 2.41 8.12 18.64
C LEU A 351 1.00 8.69 18.36
N LEU A 352 0.76 9.96 18.68
CA LEU A 352 -0.50 10.63 18.34
C LEU A 352 -0.73 10.61 16.83
N THR A 353 0.27 10.95 16.05
CA THR A 353 0.23 10.94 14.57
C THR A 353 -0.13 9.55 14.04
N PHE A 354 0.50 8.51 14.56
CA PHE A 354 0.22 7.10 14.23
C PHE A 354 -1.24 6.72 14.55
N LEU A 355 -1.73 7.06 15.74
CA LEU A 355 -3.10 6.73 16.15
C LEU A 355 -4.14 7.51 15.34
N CYS A 356 -3.88 8.79 15.05
CA CYS A 356 -4.74 9.58 14.14
C CYS A 356 -4.77 8.96 12.75
N ALA A 357 -3.61 8.53 12.23
CA ALA A 357 -3.52 7.84 10.97
C ALA A 357 -4.31 6.53 10.96
N ALA A 358 -4.18 5.74 12.02
CA ALA A 358 -4.90 4.49 12.19
C ALA A 358 -6.43 4.67 12.14
N VAL A 359 -6.94 5.71 12.81
CA VAL A 359 -8.37 6.05 12.79
C VAL A 359 -8.80 6.54 11.41
N LEU A 360 -8.02 7.45 10.81
CA LEU A 360 -8.35 8.02 9.50
C LEU A 360 -8.36 6.93 8.41
N ASN A 361 -7.45 5.95 8.46
CA ASN A 361 -7.38 4.87 7.49
C ASN A 361 -8.65 3.99 7.45
N MET A 362 -9.43 3.95 8.51
CA MET A 362 -10.73 3.24 8.48
C MET A 362 -11.71 3.89 7.49
N PHE A 363 -11.52 5.18 7.20
CA PHE A 363 -12.39 5.97 6.32
C PHE A 363 -11.72 6.24 4.96
N VAL A 364 -10.40 6.40 4.94
CA VAL A 364 -9.58 6.68 3.75
C VAL A 364 -8.54 5.58 3.55
N PRO A 365 -8.94 4.40 3.05
CA PRO A 365 -8.03 3.26 2.90
C PRO A 365 -7.11 3.41 1.68
N SER A 366 -6.33 4.49 1.65
CA SER A 366 -5.44 4.81 0.55
C SER A 366 -4.29 5.67 1.04
N GLY A 367 -3.06 5.18 0.98
CA GLY A 367 -1.89 5.91 1.45
C GLY A 367 -1.73 7.31 0.83
N GLY A 368 -2.06 7.48 -0.44
CA GLY A 368 -2.04 8.79 -1.07
C GLY A 368 -3.21 9.69 -0.68
N GLY A 369 -4.41 9.14 -0.53
CA GLY A 369 -5.56 9.87 0.01
C GLY A 369 -5.31 10.27 1.46
N HIS A 370 -4.70 9.37 2.23
CA HIS A 370 -4.27 9.62 3.59
C HIS A 370 -3.26 10.77 3.68
N TRP A 371 -2.23 10.75 2.82
CA TRP A 371 -1.27 11.84 2.68
C TRP A 371 -1.98 13.17 2.43
N ALA A 372 -2.89 13.23 1.47
CA ALA A 372 -3.61 14.45 1.12
C ALA A 372 -4.40 15.05 2.28
N VAL A 373 -4.97 14.21 3.14
CA VAL A 373 -5.81 14.66 4.26
C VAL A 373 -4.99 14.98 5.50
N GLN A 374 -3.98 14.17 5.82
CA GLN A 374 -3.29 14.24 7.10
C GLN A 374 -1.98 15.04 7.05
N ALA A 375 -1.25 15.04 5.91
CA ALA A 375 0.02 15.72 5.81
C ALA A 375 -0.06 17.23 6.10
N PRO A 376 -1.05 18.00 5.59
CA PRO A 376 -1.15 19.43 5.89
C PRO A 376 -1.22 19.76 7.38
N VAL A 377 -1.84 18.86 8.15
CA VAL A 377 -2.01 19.00 9.59
C VAL A 377 -0.76 18.55 10.34
N MET A 378 -0.31 17.32 10.07
CA MET A 378 0.74 16.70 10.89
C MET A 378 2.12 17.28 10.59
N PHE A 379 2.46 17.62 9.36
CA PHE A 379 3.76 18.26 9.12
C PHE A 379 3.83 19.67 9.67
N THR A 380 2.73 20.44 9.63
CA THR A 380 2.66 21.76 10.27
C THR A 380 2.83 21.65 11.79
N ALA A 381 2.13 20.73 12.44
CA ALA A 381 2.24 20.51 13.88
C ALA A 381 3.62 19.95 14.27
N GLY A 382 4.16 18.99 13.50
CA GLY A 382 5.48 18.40 13.72
C GLY A 382 6.60 19.43 13.62
N ALA A 383 6.55 20.33 12.63
CA ALA A 383 7.50 21.42 12.47
C ALA A 383 7.50 22.38 13.69
N ASN A 384 6.32 22.74 14.19
CA ASN A 384 6.17 23.59 15.38
C ASN A 384 6.67 22.91 16.67
N LEU A 385 6.62 21.58 16.74
CA LEU A 385 7.17 20.80 17.85
C LEU A 385 8.63 20.41 17.65
N ALA A 386 9.27 20.84 16.56
CA ALA A 386 10.63 20.46 16.15
C ALA A 386 10.86 18.94 16.06
N VAL A 387 9.82 18.19 15.64
CA VAL A 387 9.89 16.74 15.38
C VAL A 387 10.45 16.51 13.99
N ASP A 388 11.31 15.48 13.86
CA ASP A 388 11.90 15.09 12.59
C ASP A 388 10.83 14.77 11.52
N PRO A 389 10.91 15.34 10.31
CA PRO A 389 9.93 15.09 9.26
C PRO A 389 9.86 13.63 8.82
N GLY A 390 10.99 12.92 8.81
CA GLY A 390 11.04 11.51 8.47
C GLY A 390 10.23 10.67 9.47
N LEU A 391 10.39 10.95 10.77
CA LEU A 391 9.62 10.32 11.83
C LEU A 391 8.13 10.64 11.72
N THR A 392 7.76 11.90 11.46
CA THR A 392 6.37 12.31 11.26
C THR A 392 5.73 11.55 10.08
N GLY A 393 6.39 11.52 8.94
CA GLY A 393 5.89 10.79 7.77
C GLY A 393 5.81 9.29 8.00
N MET A 394 6.78 8.69 8.67
CA MET A 394 6.75 7.27 8.98
C MET A 394 5.69 6.91 10.02
N ALA A 395 5.39 7.79 10.96
CA ALA A 395 4.28 7.60 11.90
C ALA A 395 2.92 7.55 11.17
N ILE A 396 2.70 8.43 10.17
CA ILE A 396 1.51 8.38 9.31
C ILE A 396 1.50 7.06 8.52
N ALA A 397 2.61 6.71 7.87
CA ALA A 397 2.74 5.51 7.04
C ALA A 397 2.45 4.22 7.84
N TRP A 398 2.99 4.09 9.04
CA TRP A 398 2.73 2.95 9.91
C TRP A 398 1.28 2.89 10.38
N GLY A 399 0.65 4.03 10.70
CA GLY A 399 -0.76 4.08 11.13
C GLY A 399 -1.71 3.63 10.01
N ASP A 400 -1.46 4.07 8.79
CA ASP A 400 -2.18 3.62 7.59
C ASP A 400 -1.99 2.12 7.36
N ALA A 401 -0.74 1.63 7.32
CA ALA A 401 -0.46 0.22 7.08
C ALA A 401 -1.01 -0.70 8.17
N TRP A 402 -0.96 -0.30 9.41
CA TRP A 402 -1.37 -1.09 10.56
C TRP A 402 -2.84 -1.49 10.51
N THR A 403 -3.73 -0.54 10.30
CA THR A 403 -5.17 -0.81 10.28
C THR A 403 -5.66 -1.42 8.96
N ASN A 404 -4.82 -1.49 7.93
CA ASN A 404 -5.10 -2.28 6.73
C ASN A 404 -5.30 -3.78 7.05
N LEU A 405 -4.72 -4.28 8.14
CA LEU A 405 -4.93 -5.67 8.60
C LEU A 405 -6.41 -6.00 8.85
N ILE A 406 -7.21 -5.03 9.28
CA ILE A 406 -8.66 -5.21 9.53
C ILE A 406 -9.54 -4.48 8.51
N GLN A 407 -8.93 -3.85 7.50
CA GLN A 407 -9.63 -3.12 6.45
C GLN A 407 -10.01 -4.08 5.32
N PRO A 408 -11.32 -4.37 5.12
CA PRO A 408 -11.75 -5.36 4.12
C PRO A 408 -11.38 -4.98 2.68
N PHE A 409 -11.30 -3.68 2.38
CA PHE A 409 -11.01 -3.17 1.03
C PHE A 409 -9.71 -3.76 0.45
N TRP A 410 -8.63 -3.73 1.23
CA TRP A 410 -7.34 -4.27 0.79
C TRP A 410 -7.27 -5.79 0.78
N ALA A 411 -8.12 -6.46 1.56
CA ALA A 411 -8.22 -7.90 1.55
C ALA A 411 -8.98 -8.45 0.32
N LEU A 412 -9.87 -7.65 -0.31
CA LEU A 412 -10.71 -8.12 -1.42
C LEU A 412 -9.94 -8.76 -2.58
N PRO A 413 -8.84 -8.17 -3.12
CA PRO A 413 -8.07 -8.83 -4.19
C PRO A 413 -7.49 -10.17 -3.76
N ALA A 414 -6.95 -10.23 -2.54
CA ALA A 414 -6.41 -11.46 -1.95
C ALA A 414 -7.49 -12.52 -1.76
N LEU A 415 -8.63 -12.13 -1.22
CA LEU A 415 -9.79 -13.00 -0.96
C LEU A 415 -10.42 -13.51 -2.25
N ALA A 416 -10.51 -12.66 -3.29
CA ALA A 416 -11.01 -13.08 -4.60
C ALA A 416 -10.12 -14.20 -5.23
N ILE A 417 -8.80 -14.07 -5.13
CA ILE A 417 -7.85 -15.10 -5.59
C ILE A 417 -7.97 -16.35 -4.74
N ALA A 418 -8.09 -16.19 -3.41
CA ALA A 418 -8.22 -17.30 -2.46
C ALA A 418 -9.60 -17.96 -2.48
N ARG A 419 -10.62 -17.29 -3.02
CA ARG A 419 -12.05 -17.68 -2.96
C ARG A 419 -12.52 -17.87 -1.51
N LEU A 420 -12.18 -16.92 -0.66
CA LEU A 420 -12.58 -16.83 0.75
C LEU A 420 -13.33 -15.53 1.01
N ASP A 421 -14.11 -15.50 2.09
CA ASP A 421 -14.74 -14.28 2.60
C ASP A 421 -13.84 -13.58 3.62
N ALA A 422 -14.03 -12.27 3.82
CA ALA A 422 -13.31 -11.50 4.82
C ALA A 422 -13.44 -12.09 6.25
N LYS A 423 -14.61 -12.64 6.57
CA LYS A 423 -14.88 -13.31 7.86
C LYS A 423 -13.95 -14.51 8.14
N ASP A 424 -13.38 -15.11 7.10
CA ASP A 424 -12.55 -16.31 7.24
C ASP A 424 -11.13 -15.95 7.73
N ILE A 425 -10.64 -14.75 7.43
CA ILE A 425 -9.27 -14.31 7.76
C ILE A 425 -9.20 -13.23 8.83
N MET A 426 -10.20 -12.35 8.96
CA MET A 426 -10.15 -11.17 9.83
C MET A 426 -9.90 -11.50 11.31
N GLY A 427 -10.25 -12.71 11.75
CA GLY A 427 -9.98 -13.15 13.11
C GLY A 427 -8.50 -13.29 13.43
N TYR A 428 -7.74 -13.81 12.49
CA TYR A 428 -6.30 -13.95 12.58
C TYR A 428 -5.62 -12.57 12.45
N CYS A 429 -6.06 -11.78 11.48
CA CYS A 429 -5.56 -10.43 11.26
C CYS A 429 -5.76 -9.48 12.46
N LEU A 430 -6.83 -9.68 13.27
CA LEU A 430 -7.04 -8.92 14.49
C LEU A 430 -5.96 -9.22 15.56
N ILE A 431 -5.52 -10.48 15.66
CA ILE A 431 -4.44 -10.86 16.57
C ILE A 431 -3.12 -10.23 16.10
N ASP A 432 -2.85 -10.30 14.79
CA ASP A 432 -1.68 -9.65 14.20
C ASP A 432 -1.69 -8.13 14.40
N LEU A 433 -2.86 -7.49 14.28
CA LEU A 433 -3.04 -6.07 14.57
C LEU A 433 -2.63 -5.73 16.02
N LEU A 434 -3.09 -6.49 16.99
CA LEU A 434 -2.76 -6.22 18.40
C LEU A 434 -1.26 -6.36 18.68
N ILE A 435 -0.63 -7.41 18.16
CA ILE A 435 0.80 -7.66 18.34
C ILE A 435 1.64 -6.58 17.64
N THR A 436 1.33 -6.29 16.40
CA THR A 436 2.06 -5.29 15.62
C THR A 436 1.86 -3.89 16.16
N GLY A 437 0.66 -3.57 16.68
CA GLY A 437 0.38 -2.29 17.33
C GLY A 437 1.31 -2.01 18.50
N VAL A 438 1.54 -3.00 19.37
CA VAL A 438 2.49 -2.88 20.49
C VAL A 438 3.92 -2.63 19.99
N ILE A 439 4.34 -3.38 18.97
CA ILE A 439 5.69 -3.25 18.40
C ILE A 439 5.88 -1.86 17.78
N ILE A 440 4.90 -1.40 16.98
CA ILE A 440 4.96 -0.10 16.30
C ILE A 440 4.95 1.05 17.30
N CYS A 441 4.05 1.01 18.30
CA CYS A 441 4.00 2.04 19.35
C CYS A 441 5.34 2.14 20.10
N ALA A 442 5.91 1.01 20.52
CA ALA A 442 7.22 0.98 21.18
C ALA A 442 8.32 1.51 20.26
N GLY A 443 8.34 1.09 18.99
CA GLY A 443 9.33 1.53 18.02
C GLY A 443 9.28 3.02 17.72
N LEU A 444 8.08 3.60 17.59
CA LEU A 444 7.92 5.05 17.38
C LEU A 444 8.37 5.87 18.59
N LEU A 445 8.07 5.39 19.82
CA LEU A 445 8.54 6.05 21.04
C LEU A 445 10.07 5.99 21.17
N ILE A 446 10.69 4.85 20.82
CA ILE A 446 12.16 4.71 20.82
C ILE A 446 12.79 5.62 19.75
N TRP A 447 12.16 5.76 18.60
CA TRP A 447 12.65 6.64 17.53
C TRP A 447 12.55 8.13 17.90
N ALA A 448 11.60 8.49 18.76
CA ALA A 448 11.37 9.88 19.20
C ALA A 448 12.32 10.36 20.33
N ILE A 449 13.07 9.43 20.96
CA ILE A 449 14.06 9.73 22.03
C ILE A 449 15.46 9.87 21.43
#